data_bbb8a9c78bf8aa03e2af0a3565da49cb
#
_entry.id   bbb8a9c78bf8aa03e2af0a3565da49cb
#
_cell.length_a   1.000
_cell.length_b   1.000
_cell.length_c   1.000
_cell.angle_alpha   90.00
_cell.angle_beta   90.00
_cell.angle_gamma   90.00
#
_symmetry.space_group_name_H-M   'P 1'
#
loop_
_entity.id
_entity.type
_entity.pdbx_description
1 polymer ?
#
loop_
_entity_poly.entity_id
_entity_poly.type
_entity_poly.pdbx_seq_one_letter_code
_entity_poly.pdbx_strand_id
1 'polypeptide(L)'
;MIVFDLETTGLPKAEGSDLEQQPQIIELGAIKLDDDLNEVDRIEFFCNPGRPLPPIITKITGIKDDQLKDEKPFVAHFPEVCEFFLGEREMCAHNLAFDRKILRFELERLDKMTKFPWPPKHICTVEIGQSV
;
A
#
# COMPACT_ATOMS: atom_id res chain seq x y z
N MET A 1 -15.02 5.83 -3.46
CA MET A 1 -14.29 4.55 -3.22
C MET A 1 -12.87 4.68 -3.72
N ILE A 2 -11.92 4.23 -2.92
CA ILE A 2 -10.53 4.12 -3.35
C ILE A 2 -10.23 2.65 -3.61
N VAL A 3 -9.70 2.35 -4.79
CA VAL A 3 -9.18 1.02 -5.13
C VAL A 3 -7.65 1.15 -5.18
N PHE A 4 -6.94 0.34 -4.40
CA PHE A 4 -5.49 0.46 -4.32
C PHE A 4 -4.79 -0.89 -4.39
N ASP A 5 -3.53 -0.85 -4.77
CA ASP A 5 -2.66 -2.01 -4.87
C ASP A 5 -1.25 -1.64 -4.46
N LEU A 6 -0.58 -2.55 -3.77
CA LEU A 6 0.77 -2.35 -3.27
C LEU A 6 1.70 -3.43 -3.81
N GLU A 7 2.92 -3.03 -4.18
CA GLU A 7 4.03 -3.95 -4.35
C GLU A 7 4.98 -3.74 -3.18
N THR A 8 5.53 -4.82 -2.66
CA THR A 8 6.29 -4.81 -1.40
C THR A 8 7.58 -5.60 -1.50
N THR A 9 8.42 -5.46 -0.47
CA THR A 9 9.69 -6.20 -0.39
C THR A 9 9.52 -7.66 0.01
N GLY A 10 8.32 -8.11 0.32
CA GLY A 10 8.08 -9.51 0.68
C GLY A 10 6.73 -9.71 1.37
N LEU A 11 6.57 -10.87 2.01
CA LEU A 11 5.38 -11.21 2.77
C LEU A 11 5.57 -10.83 4.24
N PRO A 12 4.46 -10.55 4.98
CA PRO A 12 4.54 -10.29 6.41
C PRO A 12 5.21 -11.43 7.16
N LYS A 13 6.06 -11.07 8.13
CA LYS A 13 6.69 -12.01 9.03
C LYS A 13 5.74 -12.34 10.17
N ALA A 14 6.09 -13.36 10.96
CA ALA A 14 5.29 -13.78 12.10
C ALA A 14 5.03 -12.63 13.08
N GLU A 15 3.90 -12.70 13.79
CA GLU A 15 3.60 -11.74 14.86
C GLU A 15 4.72 -11.74 15.90
N GLY A 16 5.06 -10.56 16.39
CA GLY A 16 6.16 -10.40 17.34
C GLY A 16 7.52 -10.17 16.68
N SER A 17 7.60 -10.29 15.35
CA SER A 17 8.84 -9.93 14.62
C SER A 17 9.05 -8.42 14.69
N ASP A 18 10.34 -8.02 14.69
CA ASP A 18 10.68 -6.59 14.69
C ASP A 18 10.05 -5.87 13.49
N LEU A 19 9.55 -4.69 13.74
CA LEU A 19 8.92 -3.87 12.72
C LEU A 19 9.84 -3.61 11.53
N GLU A 20 11.16 -3.47 11.80
CA GLU A 20 12.16 -3.26 10.76
C GLU A 20 12.32 -4.46 9.82
N GLN A 21 11.94 -5.66 10.27
CA GLN A 21 11.98 -6.89 9.48
C GLN A 21 10.73 -7.11 8.66
N GLN A 22 9.67 -6.36 8.95
CA GLN A 22 8.43 -6.47 8.19
C GLN A 22 8.58 -5.83 6.82
N PRO A 23 7.78 -6.27 5.82
CA PRO A 23 7.88 -5.75 4.47
C PRO A 23 7.65 -4.24 4.38
N GLN A 24 8.21 -3.64 3.34
CA GLN A 24 8.06 -2.22 3.03
C GLN A 24 7.38 -2.07 1.68
N ILE A 25 6.63 -0.98 1.52
CA ILE A 25 6.02 -0.63 0.23
C ILE A 25 7.12 -0.17 -0.72
N ILE A 26 7.11 -0.70 -1.95
CA ILE A 26 8.00 -0.24 -3.01
C ILE A 26 7.23 0.38 -4.17
N GLU A 27 5.93 0.10 -4.27
CA GLU A 27 5.06 0.76 -5.23
C GLU A 27 3.66 0.86 -4.65
N LEU A 28 3.02 2.01 -4.83
CA LEU A 28 1.62 2.21 -4.47
C LEU A 28 0.89 2.77 -5.68
N GLY A 29 -0.20 2.12 -6.06
CA GLY A 29 -1.12 2.61 -7.06
C GLY A 29 -2.51 2.68 -6.46
N ALA A 30 -3.19 3.80 -6.64
CA ALA A 30 -4.56 3.95 -6.14
C ALA A 30 -5.36 4.80 -7.10
N ILE A 31 -6.62 4.43 -7.29
CA ILE A 31 -7.58 5.21 -8.06
C ILE A 31 -8.77 5.54 -7.18
N LYS A 32 -9.36 6.68 -7.46
CA LYS A 32 -10.57 7.14 -6.77
C LYS A 32 -11.74 7.04 -7.74
N LEU A 33 -12.79 6.33 -7.32
CA LEU A 33 -14.00 6.14 -8.13
C LEU A 33 -15.15 6.92 -7.52
N ASP A 34 -16.00 7.48 -8.39
CA ASP A 34 -17.26 8.08 -7.97
C ASP A 34 -18.34 7.01 -7.78
N ASP A 35 -19.58 7.43 -7.49
CA ASP A 35 -20.69 6.50 -7.25
C ASP A 35 -21.07 5.69 -8.49
N ASP A 36 -20.75 6.18 -9.68
CA ASP A 36 -20.97 5.47 -10.94
C ASP A 36 -19.78 4.63 -11.37
N LEU A 37 -18.78 4.50 -10.49
CA LEU A 37 -17.55 3.74 -10.73
C LEU A 37 -16.66 4.33 -11.83
N ASN A 38 -16.77 5.63 -12.06
CA ASN A 38 -15.86 6.33 -12.96
C ASN A 38 -14.63 6.81 -12.20
N GLU A 39 -13.45 6.68 -12.83
CA GLU A 39 -12.22 7.16 -12.23
C GLU A 39 -12.20 8.69 -12.23
N VAL A 40 -12.06 9.30 -11.06
CA VAL A 40 -12.03 10.75 -10.89
C VAL A 40 -10.68 11.27 -10.41
N ASP A 41 -9.82 10.39 -9.89
CA ASP A 41 -8.47 10.78 -9.46
C ASP A 41 -7.58 9.55 -9.38
N ARG A 42 -6.25 9.77 -9.35
CA ARG A 42 -5.27 8.67 -9.34
C ARG A 42 -3.97 9.14 -8.72
N ILE A 43 -3.33 8.26 -7.94
CA ILE A 43 -1.94 8.45 -7.52
C ILE A 43 -1.16 7.16 -7.80
N GLU A 44 0.09 7.33 -8.21
CA GLU A 44 1.03 6.22 -8.41
C GLU A 44 2.42 6.71 -8.08
N PHE A 45 3.16 5.90 -7.31
CA PHE A 45 4.55 6.24 -7.02
C PHE A 45 5.32 4.99 -6.61
N PHE A 46 6.65 5.07 -6.79
CA PHE A 46 7.58 4.09 -6.26
C PHE A 46 8.21 4.63 -4.99
N CYS A 47 8.65 3.72 -4.13
CA CYS A 47 9.36 4.08 -2.89
C CYS A 47 10.69 3.37 -2.83
N ASN A 48 11.71 4.07 -2.34
CA ASN A 48 13.00 3.47 -2.04
C ASN A 48 12.94 2.86 -0.63
N PRO A 49 13.08 1.53 -0.49
CA PRO A 49 13.03 0.90 0.84
C PRO A 49 14.32 1.07 1.65
N GLY A 50 15.37 1.67 1.07
CA GLY A 50 16.63 1.88 1.76
C GLY A 50 17.51 0.63 1.87
N ARG A 51 17.16 -0.42 1.14
CA ARG A 51 17.91 -1.68 1.11
C ARG A 51 17.70 -2.37 -0.24
N PRO A 52 18.61 -3.27 -0.63
CA PRO A 52 18.44 -4.02 -1.88
C PRO A 52 17.18 -4.89 -1.83
N LEU A 53 16.54 -5.05 -2.99
CA LEU A 53 15.40 -5.96 -3.11
C LEU A 53 15.87 -7.41 -3.12
N PRO A 54 15.15 -8.32 -2.42
CA PRO A 54 15.39 -9.75 -2.62
C PRO A 54 15.20 -10.11 -4.09
N PRO A 55 16.05 -10.96 -4.67
CA PRO A 55 15.95 -11.32 -6.10
C PRO A 55 14.56 -11.85 -6.51
N ILE A 56 13.90 -12.58 -5.60
CA ILE A 56 12.56 -13.10 -5.87
C ILE A 56 11.54 -11.98 -6.12
N ILE A 57 11.70 -10.85 -5.43
CA ILE A 57 10.79 -9.73 -5.59
C ILE A 57 10.92 -9.11 -6.98
N THR A 58 12.15 -8.92 -7.46
CA THR A 58 12.37 -8.46 -8.83
C THR A 58 11.77 -9.43 -9.84
N LYS A 59 11.90 -10.72 -9.58
CA LYS A 59 11.34 -11.75 -10.47
C LYS A 59 9.81 -11.70 -10.54
N ILE A 60 9.16 -11.48 -9.38
CA ILE A 60 7.69 -11.46 -9.29
C ILE A 60 7.12 -10.15 -9.80
N THR A 61 7.70 -9.02 -9.39
CA THR A 61 7.14 -7.69 -9.67
C THR A 61 7.67 -7.04 -10.92
N GLY A 62 8.86 -7.44 -11.38
CA GLY A 62 9.58 -6.77 -12.45
C GLY A 62 10.30 -5.50 -12.01
N ILE A 63 10.19 -5.12 -10.75
CA ILE A 63 10.82 -3.91 -10.22
C ILE A 63 12.27 -4.23 -9.83
N LYS A 64 13.19 -3.36 -10.28
CA LYS A 64 14.63 -3.52 -10.03
C LYS A 64 15.15 -2.44 -9.09
N ASP A 65 16.25 -2.72 -8.41
CA ASP A 65 16.91 -1.75 -7.53
C ASP A 65 17.19 -0.42 -8.24
N ASP A 66 17.60 -0.46 -9.50
CA ASP A 66 17.88 0.75 -10.28
C ASP A 66 16.68 1.65 -10.43
N GLN A 67 15.47 1.09 -10.45
CA GLN A 67 14.24 1.87 -10.56
C GLN A 67 13.91 2.61 -9.27
N LEU A 68 14.38 2.10 -8.13
CA LEU A 68 14.04 2.63 -6.80
C LEU A 68 15.12 3.52 -6.20
N LYS A 69 16.35 3.46 -6.71
CA LYS A 69 17.51 4.14 -6.10
C LYS A 69 17.35 5.65 -5.97
N ASP A 70 16.65 6.28 -6.92
CA ASP A 70 16.43 7.72 -6.93
C ASP A 70 15.04 8.10 -6.44
N GLU A 71 14.25 7.13 -5.99
CA GLU A 71 12.91 7.37 -5.47
C GLU A 71 12.98 7.78 -3.99
N LYS A 72 11.94 8.49 -3.55
CA LYS A 72 11.81 8.91 -2.17
C LYS A 72 11.31 7.75 -1.30
N PRO A 73 11.61 7.75 0.00
CA PRO A 73 11.02 6.75 0.91
C PRO A 73 9.53 7.03 1.11
N PHE A 74 8.80 6.04 1.62
CA PHE A 74 7.36 6.17 1.84
C PHE A 74 7.00 7.39 2.68
N VAL A 75 7.82 7.73 3.68
CA VAL A 75 7.54 8.88 4.56
C VAL A 75 7.36 10.18 3.77
N ALA A 76 8.07 10.35 2.65
CA ALA A 76 7.96 11.54 1.81
C ALA A 76 6.61 11.59 1.06
N HIS A 77 5.97 10.44 0.85
CA HIS A 77 4.68 10.35 0.17
C HIS A 77 3.50 10.35 1.14
N PHE A 78 3.75 10.22 2.45
CA PHE A 78 2.70 10.09 3.43
C PHE A 78 1.66 11.22 3.37
N PRO A 79 2.05 12.51 3.29
CA PRO A 79 1.06 13.58 3.19
C PRO A 79 0.15 13.47 1.98
N GLU A 80 0.70 13.09 0.83
CA GLU A 80 -0.05 12.91 -0.42
C GLU A 80 -1.05 11.75 -0.30
N VAL A 81 -0.63 10.66 0.33
CA VAL A 81 -1.50 9.50 0.54
C VAL A 81 -2.64 9.87 1.49
N CYS A 82 -2.35 10.59 2.57
CA CYS A 82 -3.37 11.04 3.50
C CYS A 82 -4.40 11.94 2.82
N GLU A 83 -3.95 12.88 2.02
CA GLU A 83 -4.83 13.78 1.29
C GLU A 83 -5.72 13.00 0.31
N PHE A 84 -5.15 12.01 -0.36
CA PHE A 84 -5.90 11.18 -1.32
C PHE A 84 -7.00 10.37 -0.64
N PHE A 85 -6.75 9.85 0.57
CA PHE A 85 -7.71 9.03 1.30
C PHE A 85 -8.71 9.85 2.13
N LEU A 86 -8.41 11.14 2.35
CA LEU A 86 -9.22 11.97 3.25
C LEU A 86 -10.66 12.10 2.76
N GLY A 87 -11.60 11.80 3.65
CA GLY A 87 -13.04 11.92 3.36
C GLY A 87 -13.63 10.76 2.58
N GLU A 88 -12.82 9.77 2.18
CA GLU A 88 -13.33 8.62 1.44
C GLU A 88 -14.02 7.63 2.38
N ARG A 89 -15.14 7.07 1.92
CA ARG A 89 -15.96 6.16 2.74
C ARG A 89 -15.54 4.71 2.62
N GLU A 90 -14.96 4.33 1.49
CA GLU A 90 -14.67 2.93 1.17
C GLU A 90 -13.28 2.80 0.59
N MET A 91 -12.56 1.75 1.02
CA MET A 91 -11.32 1.34 0.38
C MET A 91 -11.42 -0.12 -0.04
N CYS A 92 -10.84 -0.43 -1.19
CA CYS A 92 -10.94 -1.74 -1.81
C CYS A 92 -9.57 -2.18 -2.32
N ALA A 93 -9.26 -3.46 -2.17
CA ALA A 93 -8.07 -4.07 -2.73
C ALA A 93 -8.35 -5.53 -3.04
N HIS A 94 -7.57 -6.12 -3.95
CA HIS A 94 -7.76 -7.52 -4.33
C HIS A 94 -7.50 -8.48 -3.16
N ASN A 95 -6.49 -8.18 -2.34
CA ASN A 95 -6.25 -8.91 -1.09
C ASN A 95 -6.07 -7.89 0.03
N LEU A 96 -7.18 -7.33 0.47
CA LEU A 96 -7.18 -6.18 1.38
C LEU A 96 -6.48 -6.47 2.71
N ALA A 97 -6.64 -7.68 3.25
CA ALA A 97 -5.97 -8.03 4.51
C ALA A 97 -4.46 -7.88 4.41
N PHE A 98 -3.88 -8.29 3.27
CA PHE A 98 -2.44 -8.14 3.02
C PHE A 98 -2.07 -6.66 2.86
N ASP A 99 -2.73 -5.95 1.94
CA ASP A 99 -2.39 -4.55 1.64
C ASP A 99 -2.57 -3.66 2.86
N ARG A 100 -3.65 -3.85 3.60
CA ARG A 100 -3.91 -3.09 4.82
C ARG A 100 -2.82 -3.34 5.87
N LYS A 101 -2.37 -4.59 6.02
CA LYS A 101 -1.32 -4.95 6.97
C LYS A 101 0.01 -4.28 6.61
N ILE A 102 0.37 -4.29 5.33
CA ILE A 102 1.59 -3.63 4.86
C ILE A 102 1.53 -2.12 5.11
N LEU A 103 0.39 -1.50 4.79
CA LEU A 103 0.21 -0.07 5.03
C LEU A 103 0.33 0.25 6.53
N ARG A 104 -0.23 -0.59 7.39
CA ARG A 104 -0.11 -0.42 8.85
C ARG A 104 1.35 -0.47 9.30
N PHE A 105 2.17 -1.38 8.76
CA PHE A 105 3.60 -1.43 9.11
C PHE A 105 4.29 -0.09 8.78
N GLU A 106 4.00 0.47 7.61
CA GLU A 106 4.57 1.76 7.23
C GLU A 106 4.13 2.87 8.19
N LEU A 107 2.84 2.88 8.56
CA LEU A 107 2.30 3.88 9.48
C LEU A 107 2.87 3.72 10.89
N GLU A 108 3.06 2.49 11.35
CA GLU A 108 3.67 2.21 12.66
C GLU A 108 5.12 2.69 12.71
N ARG A 109 5.89 2.49 11.63
CA ARG A 109 7.27 2.98 11.54
C ARG A 109 7.36 4.50 11.64
N LEU A 110 6.31 5.19 11.17
CA LEU A 110 6.24 6.64 11.20
C LEU A 110 5.55 7.18 12.45
N ASP A 111 5.03 6.30 13.31
CA ASP A 111 4.18 6.66 14.45
C ASP A 111 2.96 7.49 14.00
N LYS A 112 2.33 7.09 12.90
CA LYS A 112 1.23 7.81 12.26
C LYS A 112 -0.06 7.00 12.15
N MET A 113 -0.18 5.90 12.91
CA MET A 113 -1.36 5.03 12.84
C MET A 113 -2.68 5.78 13.07
N THR A 114 -2.70 6.70 14.04
CA THR A 114 -3.90 7.44 14.40
C THR A 114 -4.15 8.64 13.51
N LYS A 115 -3.18 8.99 12.66
CA LYS A 115 -3.27 10.17 11.80
C LYS A 115 -3.69 9.84 10.37
N PHE A 116 -3.72 8.56 10.02
CA PHE A 116 -4.16 8.15 8.70
C PHE A 116 -5.69 8.14 8.65
N PRO A 117 -6.30 8.77 7.63
CA PRO A 117 -7.75 8.86 7.52
C PRO A 117 -8.36 7.57 6.94
N TRP A 118 -8.36 6.51 7.74
CA TRP A 118 -8.89 5.21 7.33
C TRP A 118 -10.34 5.34 6.86
N PRO A 119 -10.67 4.91 5.63
CA PRO A 119 -12.07 4.79 5.23
C PRO A 119 -12.80 3.81 6.16
N PRO A 120 -14.04 4.10 6.57
CA PRO A 120 -14.74 3.22 7.51
C PRO A 120 -15.14 1.87 6.93
N LYS A 121 -15.29 1.75 5.61
CA LYS A 121 -15.68 0.50 4.98
C LYS A 121 -14.52 -0.08 4.18
N HIS A 122 -14.21 -1.35 4.42
CA HIS A 122 -13.13 -2.07 3.76
C HIS A 122 -13.71 -3.20 2.92
N ILE A 123 -13.32 -3.28 1.64
CA ILE A 123 -13.84 -4.23 0.68
C ILE A 123 -12.67 -5.04 0.13
N CYS A 124 -12.76 -6.38 0.20
CA CYS A 124 -11.76 -7.27 -0.36
C CYS A 124 -12.38 -8.03 -1.53
N THR A 125 -11.85 -7.86 -2.74
CA THR A 125 -12.42 -8.51 -3.92
C THR A 125 -12.20 -10.02 -3.93
N VAL A 126 -11.15 -10.51 -3.26
CA VAL A 126 -10.94 -11.95 -3.10
C VAL A 126 -12.06 -12.55 -2.26
N GLU A 127 -12.43 -11.91 -1.14
CA GLU A 127 -13.50 -12.36 -0.27
C GLU A 127 -14.85 -12.37 -1.00
N ILE A 128 -15.13 -11.31 -1.78
CA ILE A 128 -16.35 -11.23 -2.59
C ILE A 128 -16.36 -12.36 -3.62
N GLY A 129 -15.24 -12.60 -4.30
CA GLY A 129 -15.14 -13.66 -5.28
C GLY A 129 -15.35 -15.05 -4.68
N GLN A 130 -14.95 -15.26 -3.42
CA GLN A 130 -15.14 -16.51 -2.71
C GLN A 130 -16.59 -16.70 -2.23
N SER A 131 -17.32 -15.61 -2.09
CA SER A 131 -18.71 -15.64 -1.64
C SER A 131 -19.70 -16.02 -2.73
N VAL A 132 -19.24 -16.01 -3.97
CA VAL A 132 -20.02 -16.35 -5.15
C VAL A 132 -19.70 -17.78 -5.58
#